data_62f1ccf6c5139032b9ebc2f1e7d3128a
#
_entry.id   62f1ccf6c5139032b9ebc2f1e7d3128a
#
_cell.length_a   1.000
_cell.length_b   1.000
_cell.length_c   1.000
_cell.angle_alpha   90.00
_cell.angle_beta   90.00
_cell.angle_gamma   90.00
#
_symmetry.space_group_name_H-M   'P 1'
#
loop_
_entity.id
_entity.type
_entity.pdbx_description
1 polymer ?
#
loop_
_entity_poly.entity_id
_entity_poly.type
_entity_poly.pdbx_seq_one_letter_code
_entity_poly.pdbx_strand_id
1 'polypeptide(L)'
;MYDLAKASPIRLGEMAGVGPLNLDKSTSELASTIHVIPDGVGDGCTRNPTAYSRYGDLLGGVWTQGGKAQAYLFTGGNNATSNGARIGIAEAQLRSDYSKLKLTDVSTEFSGIKLGFQKALAYSYHGKEIDYLIDGGKVVAYMIRNSDFSPTWC
;
A
#
# COMPACT_ATOMS: atom_id res chain seq x y z
N MET A 1 -0.89 -4.16 19.60
CA MET A 1 -0.48 -3.45 18.36
C MET A 1 0.13 -4.45 17.39
N TYR A 2 -0.34 -4.45 16.16
CA TYR A 2 0.15 -5.39 15.15
C TYR A 2 1.55 -5.00 14.68
N ASP A 3 2.44 -5.99 14.57
CA ASP A 3 3.82 -5.77 14.11
C ASP A 3 3.91 -6.02 12.60
N LEU A 4 3.93 -4.95 11.80
CA LEU A 4 4.03 -5.03 10.35
C LEU A 4 5.31 -5.72 9.87
N ALA A 5 6.39 -5.64 10.65
CA ALA A 5 7.64 -6.30 10.27
C ALA A 5 7.53 -7.83 10.30
N LYS A 6 6.52 -8.37 10.98
CA LYS A 6 6.27 -9.81 11.10
C LYS A 6 5.01 -10.26 10.37
N ALA A 7 4.49 -9.40 9.48
CA ALA A 7 3.29 -9.71 8.73
C ALA A 7 3.49 -10.96 7.85
N SER A 8 2.43 -11.74 7.72
CA SER A 8 2.40 -12.85 6.76
C SER A 8 2.42 -12.29 5.33
N PRO A 9 2.95 -13.04 4.34
CA PRO A 9 2.92 -12.63 2.96
C PRO A 9 1.50 -12.30 2.47
N ILE A 10 1.41 -11.28 1.63
CA ILE A 10 0.16 -10.88 0.99
C ILE A 10 -0.20 -11.92 -0.05
N ARG A 11 -1.36 -12.55 0.10
CA ARG A 11 -1.84 -13.54 -0.87
C ARG A 11 -2.44 -12.83 -2.06
N LEU A 12 -1.86 -13.05 -3.25
CA LEU A 12 -2.33 -12.42 -4.49
C LEU A 12 -3.78 -12.75 -4.83
N GLY A 13 -4.29 -13.90 -4.39
CA GLY A 13 -5.68 -14.28 -4.56
C GLY A 13 -6.65 -13.60 -3.60
N GLU A 14 -6.16 -12.87 -2.63
CA GLU A 14 -7.00 -12.18 -1.63
C GLU A 14 -6.79 -10.68 -1.65
N MET A 15 -5.55 -10.22 -1.65
CA MET A 15 -5.11 -8.81 -1.74
C MET A 15 -5.94 -7.81 -0.91
N ALA A 16 -6.46 -8.26 0.23
CA ALA A 16 -7.33 -7.42 1.04
C ALA A 16 -6.55 -6.42 1.90
N GLY A 17 -5.30 -6.71 2.19
CA GLY A 17 -4.48 -5.86 3.05
C GLY A 17 -3.32 -6.62 3.69
N VAL A 18 -2.75 -6.05 4.73
CA VAL A 18 -1.65 -6.62 5.51
C VAL A 18 -2.09 -6.73 6.95
N GLY A 19 -2.24 -7.95 7.45
CA GLY A 19 -2.70 -8.19 8.82
C GLY A 19 -4.06 -7.51 9.07
N PRO A 20 -4.19 -6.70 10.13
CA PRO A 20 -5.43 -6.01 10.44
C PRO A 20 -5.70 -4.78 9.56
N LEU A 21 -4.74 -4.40 8.70
CA LEU A 21 -4.89 -3.26 7.79
C LEU A 21 -5.56 -3.75 6.50
N ASN A 22 -6.88 -3.90 6.55
CA ASN A 22 -7.66 -4.38 5.42
C ASN A 22 -8.36 -3.23 4.71
N LEU A 23 -8.47 -3.35 3.38
CA LEU A 23 -9.31 -2.45 2.59
C LEU A 23 -10.76 -2.56 3.05
N ASP A 24 -11.49 -1.46 2.91
CA ASP A 24 -12.88 -1.31 3.34
C ASP A 24 -13.09 -1.38 4.87
N LYS A 25 -12.01 -1.40 5.64
CA LYS A 25 -12.08 -1.29 7.09
C LYS A 25 -12.57 0.11 7.48
N SER A 26 -13.49 0.18 8.45
CA SER A 26 -14.02 1.48 8.89
C SER A 26 -12.95 2.33 9.56
N THR A 27 -13.09 3.65 9.47
CA THR A 27 -12.17 4.59 10.12
C THR A 27 -12.13 4.40 11.63
N SER A 28 -13.25 4.05 12.26
CA SER A 28 -13.29 3.78 13.69
C SER A 28 -12.51 2.52 14.06
N GLU A 29 -12.58 1.47 13.25
CA GLU A 29 -11.78 0.27 13.46
C GLU A 29 -10.29 0.54 13.26
N LEU A 30 -9.94 1.36 12.27
CA LEU A 30 -8.55 1.77 12.06
C LEU A 30 -8.02 2.58 13.25
N ALA A 31 -8.81 3.50 13.78
CA ALA A 31 -8.43 4.30 14.93
C ALA A 31 -8.08 3.42 16.13
N SER A 32 -8.82 2.33 16.35
CA SER A 32 -8.53 1.40 17.44
C SER A 32 -7.36 0.45 17.14
N THR A 33 -7.13 0.12 15.88
CA THR A 33 -6.10 -0.86 15.46
C THR A 33 -4.72 -0.24 15.32
N ILE A 34 -4.63 0.91 14.67
CA ILE A 34 -3.35 1.58 14.39
C ILE A 34 -3.31 3.01 14.92
N HIS A 35 -4.35 3.39 15.67
CA HIS A 35 -4.51 4.72 16.24
C HIS A 35 -4.31 5.86 15.23
N VAL A 36 -4.64 5.60 13.98
CA VAL A 36 -4.80 6.67 13.01
C VAL A 36 -5.99 7.48 13.46
N ILE A 37 -5.74 8.72 13.80
CA ILE A 37 -6.82 9.65 14.04
C ILE A 37 -7.31 10.02 12.64
N PRO A 38 -8.54 9.64 12.28
CA PRO A 38 -9.10 10.13 11.03
C PRO A 38 -9.09 11.65 11.12
N ASP A 39 -8.48 12.31 10.15
CA ASP A 39 -8.47 13.76 10.12
C ASP A 39 -9.92 14.23 10.12
N GLY A 40 -10.40 14.61 11.28
CA GLY A 40 -11.68 15.20 11.42
C GLY A 40 -12.76 14.46 10.64
N VAL A 41 -13.79 14.98 10.38
CA VAL A 41 -14.93 14.40 9.71
C VAL A 41 -14.73 14.53 8.20
N GLY A 42 -14.34 13.46 7.52
CA GLY A 42 -14.32 13.52 6.07
C GLY A 42 -13.37 12.51 5.43
N ASP A 43 -13.51 12.39 4.13
CA ASP A 43 -12.65 11.56 3.32
C ASP A 43 -11.31 12.25 3.14
N GLY A 44 -10.23 11.48 3.14
CA GLY A 44 -8.93 12.07 2.99
C GLY A 44 -7.78 11.08 3.13
N CYS A 45 -6.61 11.65 3.20
CA CYS A 45 -5.37 10.92 3.39
C CYS A 45 -4.77 11.28 4.75
N THR A 46 -4.43 10.27 5.53
CA THR A 46 -3.59 10.45 6.70
C THR A 46 -2.20 10.01 6.32
N ARG A 47 -1.31 10.97 6.15
CA ARG A 47 0.08 10.73 5.82
C ARG A 47 0.88 10.57 7.09
N ASN A 48 1.85 9.63 7.06
CA ASN A 48 2.71 9.33 8.20
C ASN A 48 1.89 9.17 9.49
N PRO A 49 1.11 8.09 9.64
CA PRO A 49 0.38 7.84 10.88
C PRO A 49 1.39 7.61 12.01
N THR A 50 1.96 8.69 12.50
CA THR A 50 3.09 8.72 13.44
C THR A 50 2.70 8.46 14.89
N ALA A 51 1.43 8.26 15.16
CA ALA A 51 0.98 7.93 16.52
C ALA A 51 1.72 6.71 17.08
N TYR A 52 2.34 5.91 16.20
CA TYR A 52 3.15 4.75 16.60
C TYR A 52 4.42 4.70 15.77
N SER A 53 5.53 4.98 16.39
CA SER A 53 6.83 4.99 15.72
C SER A 53 7.16 3.68 15.01
N ARG A 54 6.71 2.53 15.54
CA ARG A 54 6.95 1.25 14.89
C ARG A 54 6.12 1.04 13.60
N TYR A 55 5.05 1.82 13.41
CA TYR A 55 4.29 1.83 12.17
C TYR A 55 4.66 3.01 11.28
N GLY A 56 5.10 4.12 11.86
CA GLY A 56 5.48 5.32 11.15
C GLY A 56 6.59 5.09 10.12
N ASP A 57 7.48 4.14 10.40
CA ASP A 57 8.57 3.77 9.48
C ASP A 57 8.11 2.77 8.40
N LEU A 58 6.99 2.10 8.59
CA LEU A 58 6.53 1.02 7.72
C LEU A 58 5.29 1.40 6.93
N LEU A 59 4.42 2.21 7.52
CA LEU A 59 3.17 2.66 6.92
C LEU A 59 3.27 4.14 6.60
N GLY A 60 3.33 4.47 5.32
CA GLY A 60 3.52 5.84 4.84
C GLY A 60 2.24 6.64 4.68
N GLY A 61 1.10 5.98 4.61
CA GLY A 61 -0.18 6.68 4.46
C GLY A 61 -1.38 5.76 4.43
N VAL A 62 -2.53 6.33 4.74
CA VAL A 62 -3.84 5.68 4.66
C VAL A 62 -4.80 6.65 3.98
N TRP A 63 -5.50 6.20 2.97
CA TRP A 63 -6.54 6.96 2.29
C TRP A 63 -7.90 6.41 2.67
N THR A 64 -8.82 7.29 3.03
CA THR A 64 -10.18 6.91 3.41
C THR A 64 -11.20 7.63 2.53
N GLN A 65 -12.30 6.97 2.25
CA GLN A 65 -13.43 7.53 1.54
C GLN A 65 -14.71 6.80 1.96
N GLY A 66 -15.76 7.55 2.20
CA GLY A 66 -17.02 6.97 2.67
C GLY A 66 -16.89 6.31 4.05
N GLY A 67 -15.99 6.79 4.89
CA GLY A 67 -15.74 6.22 6.22
C GLY A 67 -15.00 4.89 6.21
N LYS A 68 -14.37 4.52 5.09
CA LYS A 68 -13.67 3.25 4.91
C LYS A 68 -12.28 3.44 4.32
N ALA A 69 -11.35 2.56 4.66
CA ALA A 69 -10.01 2.54 4.06
C ALA A 69 -10.09 2.12 2.59
N GLN A 70 -9.49 2.92 1.73
CA GLN A 70 -9.44 2.69 0.29
C GLN A 70 -8.04 2.33 -0.19
N ALA A 71 -7.01 2.75 0.53
CA ALA A 71 -5.63 2.47 0.17
C ALA A 71 -4.71 2.57 1.39
N TYR A 72 -3.66 1.76 1.37
CA TYR A 72 -2.55 1.82 2.32
C TYR A 72 -1.24 1.91 1.54
N LEU A 73 -0.38 2.84 1.93
CA LEU A 73 0.97 2.97 1.41
C LEU A 73 1.97 2.40 2.41
N PHE A 74 2.76 1.42 1.99
CA PHE A 74 3.81 0.82 2.80
C PHE A 74 5.17 1.28 2.28
N THR A 75 5.99 1.82 3.19
CA THR A 75 7.31 2.39 2.86
C THR A 75 8.46 1.62 3.47
N GLY A 76 8.17 0.55 4.19
CA GLY A 76 9.20 -0.27 4.82
C GLY A 76 8.65 -1.61 5.27
N GLY A 77 9.49 -2.34 6.02
CA GLY A 77 9.15 -3.66 6.54
C GLY A 77 9.58 -4.80 5.63
N ASN A 78 9.38 -6.02 6.11
CA ASN A 78 9.73 -7.24 5.40
C ASN A 78 8.52 -7.90 4.73
N ASN A 79 7.45 -7.14 4.54
CA ASN A 79 6.25 -7.64 3.91
C ASN A 79 6.55 -8.00 2.46
N ALA A 80 6.14 -9.19 2.07
CA ALA A 80 6.27 -9.69 0.73
C ALA A 80 4.92 -10.19 0.24
N THR A 81 4.74 -10.25 -1.08
CA THR A 81 3.62 -10.97 -1.67
C THR A 81 3.93 -12.47 -1.68
N SER A 82 2.90 -13.28 -1.89
CA SER A 82 3.06 -14.75 -1.94
C SER A 82 3.95 -15.24 -3.10
N ASN A 83 4.21 -14.38 -4.10
CA ASN A 83 5.14 -14.67 -5.20
C ASN A 83 6.55 -14.08 -4.98
N GLY A 84 6.84 -13.54 -3.80
CA GLY A 84 8.17 -13.07 -3.41
C GLY A 84 8.46 -11.58 -3.61
N ALA A 85 7.54 -10.82 -4.21
CA ALA A 85 7.75 -9.38 -4.42
C ALA A 85 7.75 -8.62 -3.10
N ARG A 86 8.70 -7.70 -2.92
CA ARG A 86 8.87 -6.93 -1.67
C ARG A 86 9.65 -5.64 -1.92
N ILE A 87 9.64 -4.76 -0.93
CA ILE A 87 10.48 -3.55 -0.95
C ILE A 87 11.96 -3.95 -0.98
N GLY A 88 12.74 -3.25 -1.78
CA GLY A 88 14.18 -3.43 -1.92
C GLY A 88 14.61 -4.32 -3.09
N ILE A 89 13.69 -5.07 -3.70
CA ILE A 89 14.06 -5.90 -4.87
C ILE A 89 14.22 -5.04 -6.13
N ALA A 90 15.05 -5.54 -7.06
CA ALA A 90 15.21 -4.90 -8.35
C ALA A 90 13.95 -5.05 -9.21
N GLU A 91 13.71 -4.09 -10.09
CA GLU A 91 12.59 -4.14 -11.03
C GLU A 91 12.62 -5.41 -11.88
N ALA A 92 13.81 -5.87 -12.31
CA ALA A 92 13.94 -7.09 -13.06
C ALA A 92 13.46 -8.32 -12.27
N GLN A 93 13.74 -8.37 -10.98
CA GLN A 93 13.25 -9.43 -10.10
C GLN A 93 11.74 -9.35 -9.92
N LEU A 94 11.20 -8.15 -9.76
CA LEU A 94 9.76 -7.94 -9.68
C LEU A 94 9.06 -8.48 -10.95
N ARG A 95 9.58 -8.15 -12.13
CA ARG A 95 9.02 -8.64 -13.38
C ARG A 95 9.13 -10.15 -13.52
N SER A 96 10.21 -10.74 -13.01
CA SER A 96 10.37 -12.19 -12.97
C SER A 96 9.36 -12.84 -12.03
N ASP A 97 9.13 -12.28 -10.86
CA ASP A 97 8.15 -12.76 -9.88
C ASP A 97 6.72 -12.75 -10.45
N TYR A 98 6.45 -11.85 -11.39
CA TYR A 98 5.17 -11.71 -12.08
C TYR A 98 5.19 -12.26 -13.51
N SER A 99 6.16 -13.11 -13.88
CA SER A 99 6.31 -13.62 -15.27
C SER A 99 5.07 -14.33 -15.82
N LYS A 100 4.27 -14.95 -14.93
CA LYS A 100 3.01 -15.64 -15.29
C LYS A 100 1.78 -14.80 -15.03
N LEU A 101 1.95 -13.58 -14.56
CA LEU A 101 0.90 -12.64 -14.22
C LEU A 101 1.14 -11.35 -14.99
N LYS A 102 0.14 -10.48 -15.06
CA LYS A 102 0.27 -9.24 -15.81
C LYS A 102 0.57 -8.08 -14.87
N LEU A 103 1.72 -7.44 -15.07
CA LEU A 103 1.99 -6.12 -14.50
C LEU A 103 1.63 -5.05 -15.52
N THR A 104 0.96 -3.99 -15.05
CA THR A 104 0.58 -2.85 -15.86
C THR A 104 1.29 -1.60 -15.34
N ASP A 105 1.80 -0.76 -16.24
CA ASP A 105 2.38 0.52 -15.85
C ASP A 105 1.25 1.50 -15.53
N VAL A 106 1.20 1.94 -14.29
CA VAL A 106 0.19 2.89 -13.77
C VAL A 106 0.85 4.18 -13.28
N SER A 107 2.03 4.49 -13.78
CA SER A 107 2.83 5.64 -13.32
C SER A 107 2.06 6.97 -13.41
N THR A 108 1.21 7.12 -14.41
CA THR A 108 0.41 8.35 -14.59
C THR A 108 -0.62 8.56 -13.49
N GLU A 109 -1.12 7.50 -12.86
CA GLU A 109 -2.08 7.60 -11.75
C GLU A 109 -1.44 8.15 -10.49
N PHE A 110 -0.10 8.15 -10.42
CA PHE A 110 0.67 8.63 -9.28
C PHE A 110 1.41 9.94 -9.57
N SER A 111 1.18 10.57 -10.72
CA SER A 111 1.93 11.75 -11.14
C SER A 111 1.77 12.96 -10.20
N GLY A 112 0.68 13.03 -9.45
CA GLY A 112 0.43 14.05 -8.44
C GLY A 112 1.03 13.75 -7.08
N ILE A 113 1.60 12.55 -6.89
CA ILE A 113 2.14 12.10 -5.60
C ILE A 113 3.65 12.28 -5.61
N LYS A 114 4.15 13.19 -4.76
CA LYS A 114 5.59 13.46 -4.66
C LYS A 114 6.24 12.54 -3.64
N LEU A 115 6.42 11.27 -4.00
CA LEU A 115 7.02 10.26 -3.14
C LEU A 115 8.45 9.87 -3.54
N GLY A 116 9.05 10.57 -4.50
CA GLY A 116 10.42 10.27 -4.93
C GLY A 116 10.54 8.96 -5.69
N PHE A 117 9.54 8.56 -6.44
CA PHE A 117 9.62 7.40 -7.32
C PHE A 117 9.45 7.81 -8.79
N GLN A 118 9.95 6.98 -9.70
CA GLN A 118 9.96 7.25 -11.14
C GLN A 118 8.89 6.46 -11.90
N LYS A 119 8.45 5.33 -11.35
CA LYS A 119 7.58 4.40 -12.04
C LYS A 119 6.69 3.67 -11.06
N ALA A 120 5.48 3.31 -11.48
CA ALA A 120 4.59 2.45 -10.72
C ALA A 120 4.10 1.30 -11.61
N LEU A 121 4.24 0.07 -11.12
CA LEU A 121 3.77 -1.15 -11.79
C LEU A 121 2.73 -1.82 -10.92
N ALA A 122 1.61 -2.20 -11.51
CA ALA A 122 0.47 -2.71 -10.77
C ALA A 122 0.06 -4.12 -11.19
N TYR A 123 -0.37 -4.90 -10.21
CA TYR A 123 -1.10 -6.14 -10.41
C TYR A 123 -2.49 -5.99 -9.82
N SER A 124 -3.52 -6.29 -10.62
CA SER A 124 -4.92 -6.18 -10.23
C SER A 124 -5.57 -7.55 -10.13
N TYR A 125 -6.43 -7.73 -9.12
CA TYR A 125 -7.19 -8.95 -8.92
C TYR A 125 -8.51 -8.65 -8.21
N HIS A 126 -9.62 -8.94 -8.86
CA HIS A 126 -10.98 -8.82 -8.29
C HIS A 126 -11.26 -7.47 -7.60
N GLY A 127 -10.95 -6.38 -8.30
CA GLY A 127 -11.23 -5.03 -7.79
C GLY A 127 -10.21 -4.52 -6.77
N LYS A 128 -9.18 -5.29 -6.47
CA LYS A 128 -8.05 -4.89 -5.63
C LYS A 128 -6.81 -4.73 -6.48
N GLU A 129 -5.88 -3.90 -6.05
CA GLU A 129 -4.66 -3.62 -6.78
C GLU A 129 -3.49 -3.44 -5.83
N ILE A 130 -2.35 -4.00 -6.20
CA ILE A 130 -1.08 -3.71 -5.55
C ILE A 130 -0.21 -2.95 -6.54
N ASP A 131 0.26 -1.77 -6.13
CA ASP A 131 1.10 -0.89 -6.95
C ASP A 131 2.50 -0.87 -6.36
N TYR A 132 3.48 -1.29 -7.12
CA TYR A 132 4.89 -1.23 -6.72
C TYR A 132 5.49 0.07 -7.24
N LEU A 133 5.97 0.89 -6.31
CA LEU A 133 6.59 2.18 -6.62
C LEU A 133 8.09 1.98 -6.74
N ILE A 134 8.64 2.37 -7.89
CA ILE A 134 10.01 2.07 -8.28
C ILE A 134 10.81 3.35 -8.41
N ASP A 135 11.98 3.37 -7.78
CA ASP A 135 12.96 4.43 -7.93
C ASP A 135 14.36 3.82 -7.98
N GLY A 136 15.22 4.37 -8.84
CA GLY A 136 16.57 3.83 -9.02
C GLY A 136 16.61 2.35 -9.41
N GLY A 137 15.60 1.86 -10.11
CA GLY A 137 15.51 0.46 -10.54
C GLY A 137 15.14 -0.53 -9.43
N LYS A 138 14.67 -0.04 -8.29
CA LYS A 138 14.26 -0.87 -7.14
C LYS A 138 12.89 -0.48 -6.62
N VAL A 139 12.17 -1.45 -6.07
CA VAL A 139 10.92 -1.19 -5.35
C VAL A 139 11.24 -0.46 -4.05
N VAL A 140 10.73 0.76 -3.92
CA VAL A 140 10.95 1.61 -2.72
C VAL A 140 9.73 1.67 -1.82
N ALA A 141 8.56 1.37 -2.35
CA ALA A 141 7.30 1.35 -1.62
C ALA A 141 6.27 0.54 -2.38
N TYR A 142 5.19 0.17 -1.73
CA TYR A 142 4.05 -0.39 -2.44
C TYR A 142 2.75 0.10 -1.80
N MET A 143 1.70 0.15 -2.62
CA MET A 143 0.36 0.53 -2.19
C MET A 143 -0.60 -0.63 -2.45
N ILE A 144 -1.46 -0.91 -1.48
CA ILE A 144 -2.63 -1.77 -1.67
C ILE A 144 -3.85 -0.87 -1.72
N ARG A 145 -4.64 -0.97 -2.78
CA ARG A 145 -5.82 -0.12 -2.94
C ARG A 145 -6.97 -0.85 -3.62
N ASN A 146 -8.18 -0.30 -3.46
CA ASN A 146 -9.28 -0.66 -4.35
C ASN A 146 -8.97 -0.11 -5.75
N SER A 147 -9.20 -0.91 -6.80
CA SER A 147 -8.79 -0.56 -8.17
C SER A 147 -9.47 0.70 -8.70
N ASP A 148 -10.68 0.99 -8.24
CA ASP A 148 -11.46 2.16 -8.64
C ASP A 148 -11.12 3.42 -7.84
N PHE A 149 -10.28 3.31 -6.83
CA PHE A 149 -9.83 4.43 -6.03
C PHE A 149 -8.52 4.99 -6.59
N SER A 150 -8.52 6.27 -6.93
CA SER A 150 -7.31 6.98 -7.36
C SER A 150 -6.73 7.74 -6.17
N PRO A 151 -5.53 7.40 -5.71
CA PRO A 151 -4.92 8.11 -4.60
C PRO A 151 -4.62 9.55 -5.00
N THR A 152 -5.01 10.46 -4.13
CA THR A 152 -4.68 11.88 -4.28
C THR A 152 -3.58 12.25 -3.29
N TRP A 153 -2.81 13.26 -3.65
CA TRP A 153 -1.77 13.74 -2.76
C TRP A 153 -2.38 14.41 -1.51
N CYS A 154 -1.78 14.15 -0.37
CA CYS A 154 -2.18 14.80 0.87
C CYS A 154 -1.06 15.61 1.54
#